data_37e181d210273b103e8dde5ff5edcd1e
#
_entry.id   37e181d210273b103e8dde5ff5edcd1e
#
_cell.length_a   1.000
_cell.length_b   1.000
_cell.length_c   1.000
_cell.angle_alpha   90.00
_cell.angle_beta   90.00
_cell.angle_gamma   90.00
#
_symmetry.space_group_name_H-M   'P 1'
#
loop_
_entity.id
_entity.type
_entity.pdbx_description
1 polymer ?
#
loop_
_entity_poly.entity_id
_entity_poly.type
_entity_poly.pdbx_seq_one_letter_code
_entity_poly.pdbx_strand_id
1 'polypeptide(L)'
;LKQTVEAKTRKLSARWTFEAAQDAQAQQGIDIEAEIMAALAQEITAEIDQEVIGSLATLAASNGNVQAYNQATVSGTATFVGDEHAALAVLINRAANIIAQRTRRGAGNWAVVSPQALTILQSATTSAFARTTEGTFEAPTNTKFVGTLNGAMKVYVNSYAADNSAVLVGYKGSSESDAAAFYCPYIPLMSSGVVLDPSTFEPVVSFMTRYGYVELSNTASSLGNAADYLGSVSITGVSFQ
;
A
#
# COMPACT_ATOMS: atom_id res chain seq x y z
N LEU A 1 -7.83 20.99 -16.52
CA LEU A 1 -6.67 20.98 -15.65
C LEU A 1 -5.48 20.34 -16.38
N LYS A 2 -4.31 20.96 -16.36
CA LYS A 2 -3.09 20.43 -16.98
C LYS A 2 -2.00 20.39 -15.91
N GLN A 3 -1.43 19.21 -15.68
CA GLN A 3 -0.26 19.03 -14.83
C GLN A 3 0.88 18.40 -15.62
N THR A 4 2.09 18.81 -15.29
CA THR A 4 3.31 18.22 -15.85
C THR A 4 3.78 17.08 -14.95
N VAL A 5 4.19 15.96 -15.54
CA VAL A 5 4.76 14.82 -14.83
C VAL A 5 6.26 14.83 -15.00
N GLU A 6 7.00 14.85 -13.91
CA GLU A 6 8.45 14.74 -13.91
C GLU A 6 8.85 13.28 -13.63
N ALA A 7 9.63 12.69 -14.52
CA ALA A 7 10.12 11.35 -14.33
C ALA A 7 11.38 11.34 -13.46
N LYS A 8 11.32 10.64 -12.34
CA LYS A 8 12.44 10.39 -11.44
C LYS A 8 13.03 9.02 -11.71
N THR A 9 14.34 8.89 -11.55
CA THR A 9 15.05 7.63 -11.70
C THR A 9 15.27 6.99 -10.33
N ARG A 10 14.96 5.69 -10.23
CA ARG A 10 15.27 4.87 -9.07
C ARG A 10 16.25 3.78 -9.49
N LYS A 11 17.32 3.59 -8.71
CA LYS A 11 18.36 2.61 -8.97
C LYS A 11 18.65 1.83 -7.70
N LEU A 12 18.87 0.54 -7.88
CA LEU A 12 19.30 -0.36 -6.81
C LEU A 12 20.36 -1.29 -7.36
N SER A 13 21.43 -1.53 -6.59
CA SER A 13 22.51 -2.44 -7.00
C SER A 13 22.87 -3.38 -5.88
N ALA A 14 23.30 -4.57 -6.24
CA ALA A 14 23.88 -5.54 -5.32
C ALA A 14 25.21 -6.06 -5.87
N ARG A 15 26.10 -6.47 -4.97
CA ARG A 15 27.36 -7.13 -5.29
C ARG A 15 27.53 -8.38 -4.43
N TRP A 16 28.27 -9.33 -4.92
CA TRP A 16 28.62 -10.54 -4.20
C TRP A 16 30.03 -11.00 -4.58
N THR A 17 30.61 -11.91 -3.83
CA THR A 17 31.92 -12.49 -4.13
C THR A 17 31.78 -13.77 -4.93
N PHE A 18 32.74 -14.08 -5.78
CA PHE A 18 32.78 -15.37 -6.52
C PHE A 18 32.86 -16.56 -5.58
N GLU A 19 33.57 -16.44 -4.48
CA GLU A 19 33.71 -17.49 -3.47
C GLU A 19 32.36 -17.87 -2.87
N ALA A 20 31.56 -16.86 -2.48
CA ALA A 20 30.22 -17.08 -1.96
C ALA A 20 29.30 -17.77 -2.98
N ALA A 21 29.41 -17.39 -4.26
CA ALA A 21 28.61 -18.02 -5.33
C ALA A 21 29.00 -19.49 -5.54
N GLN A 22 30.30 -19.81 -5.55
CA GLN A 22 30.80 -21.18 -5.69
C GLN A 22 30.41 -22.05 -4.49
N ASP A 23 30.55 -21.53 -3.28
CA ASP A 23 30.22 -22.26 -2.06
C ASP A 23 28.72 -22.58 -1.97
N ALA A 24 27.87 -21.63 -2.32
CA ALA A 24 26.43 -21.85 -2.32
C ALA A 24 26.01 -22.87 -3.39
N GLN A 25 26.60 -22.82 -4.58
CA GLN A 25 26.33 -23.79 -5.63
C GLN A 25 26.82 -25.19 -5.27
N ALA A 26 28.02 -25.30 -4.67
CA ALA A 26 28.60 -26.57 -4.29
C ALA A 26 27.90 -27.25 -3.11
N GLN A 27 27.47 -26.45 -2.10
CA GLN A 27 26.88 -26.98 -0.87
C GLN A 27 25.35 -27.10 -0.92
N GLN A 28 24.68 -26.19 -1.60
CA GLN A 28 23.22 -26.09 -1.58
C GLN A 28 22.57 -26.21 -2.96
N GLY A 29 23.36 -26.17 -4.04
CA GLY A 29 22.85 -26.18 -5.41
C GLY A 29 22.03 -24.94 -5.79
N ILE A 30 22.22 -23.82 -5.07
CA ILE A 30 21.52 -22.57 -5.26
C ILE A 30 22.33 -21.67 -6.20
N ASP A 31 21.64 -21.09 -7.20
CA ASP A 31 22.19 -20.03 -8.03
C ASP A 31 21.97 -18.67 -7.34
N ILE A 32 23.02 -18.14 -6.71
CA ILE A 32 23.01 -16.86 -6.01
C ILE A 32 22.65 -15.71 -6.95
N GLU A 33 23.08 -15.76 -8.20
CA GLU A 33 22.81 -14.70 -9.16
C GLU A 33 21.30 -14.55 -9.42
N ALA A 34 20.63 -15.66 -9.67
CA ALA A 34 19.18 -15.65 -9.90
C ALA A 34 18.41 -15.21 -8.66
N GLU A 35 18.81 -15.65 -7.47
CA GLU A 35 18.19 -15.26 -6.20
C GLU A 35 18.36 -13.75 -5.91
N ILE A 36 19.57 -13.22 -6.11
CA ILE A 36 19.83 -11.78 -5.90
C ILE A 36 19.04 -10.94 -6.89
N MET A 37 18.98 -11.34 -8.16
CA MET A 37 18.19 -10.62 -9.17
C MET A 37 16.70 -10.60 -8.81
N ALA A 38 16.15 -11.72 -8.37
CA ALA A 38 14.75 -11.79 -7.92
C ALA A 38 14.49 -10.90 -6.69
N ALA A 39 15.38 -10.96 -5.70
CA ALA A 39 15.29 -10.14 -4.50
C ALA A 39 15.36 -8.63 -4.80
N LEU A 40 16.27 -8.21 -5.69
CA LEU A 40 16.39 -6.80 -6.08
C LEU A 40 15.15 -6.30 -6.83
N ALA A 41 14.60 -7.12 -7.73
CA ALA A 41 13.38 -6.75 -8.46
C ALA A 41 12.19 -6.60 -7.51
N GLN A 42 12.08 -7.49 -6.53
CA GLN A 42 11.05 -7.42 -5.49
C GLN A 42 11.23 -6.17 -4.61
N GLU A 43 12.44 -5.89 -4.18
CA GLU A 43 12.73 -4.75 -3.28
C GLU A 43 12.43 -3.42 -3.96
N ILE A 44 12.86 -3.22 -5.20
CA ILE A 44 12.60 -1.96 -5.91
C ILE A 44 11.11 -1.74 -6.16
N THR A 45 10.36 -2.82 -6.43
CA THR A 45 8.90 -2.74 -6.59
C THR A 45 8.23 -2.40 -5.26
N ALA A 46 8.63 -3.05 -4.18
CA ALA A 46 8.10 -2.77 -2.85
C ALA A 46 8.36 -1.32 -2.41
N GLU A 47 9.55 -0.81 -2.68
CA GLU A 47 9.93 0.56 -2.34
C GLU A 47 9.10 1.60 -3.10
N ILE A 48 8.80 1.35 -4.39
CA ILE A 48 7.92 2.19 -5.19
C ILE A 48 6.49 2.17 -4.62
N ASP A 49 5.98 0.99 -4.28
CA ASP A 49 4.63 0.84 -3.73
C ASP A 49 4.50 1.58 -2.38
N GLN A 50 5.51 1.48 -1.51
CA GLN A 50 5.51 2.20 -0.23
C GLN A 50 5.59 3.72 -0.42
N GLU A 51 6.34 4.22 -1.40
CA GLU A 51 6.39 5.64 -1.73
C GLU A 51 5.01 6.15 -2.18
N VAL A 52 4.34 5.41 -3.06
CA VAL A 52 3.00 5.77 -3.55
C VAL A 52 1.96 5.74 -2.42
N ILE A 53 1.95 4.70 -1.60
CA ILE A 53 1.03 4.60 -0.45
C ILE A 53 1.28 5.72 0.55
N GLY A 54 2.54 6.05 0.85
CA GLY A 54 2.91 7.15 1.74
C GLY A 54 2.44 8.50 1.22
N SER A 55 2.56 8.75 -0.07
CA SER A 55 2.06 9.98 -0.70
C SER A 55 0.53 10.07 -0.63
N LEU A 56 -0.17 8.99 -0.94
CA LEU A 56 -1.63 8.92 -0.84
C LEU A 56 -2.12 9.09 0.61
N ALA A 57 -1.43 8.50 1.58
CA ALA A 57 -1.76 8.64 3.00
C ALA A 57 -1.60 10.09 3.47
N THR A 58 -0.54 10.76 3.05
CA THR A 58 -0.30 12.17 3.35
C THR A 58 -1.40 13.06 2.75
N LEU A 59 -1.79 12.79 1.52
CA LEU A 59 -2.87 13.50 0.84
C LEU A 59 -4.23 13.25 1.53
N ALA A 60 -4.51 12.01 1.94
CA ALA A 60 -5.73 11.67 2.67
C ALA A 60 -5.81 12.33 4.05
N ALA A 61 -4.70 12.49 4.74
CA ALA A 61 -4.66 13.17 6.03
C ALA A 61 -4.93 14.68 5.92
N SER A 62 -4.59 15.30 4.79
CA SER A 62 -4.74 16.74 4.58
C SER A 62 -6.15 17.17 4.17
N ASN A 63 -7.03 16.27 3.74
CA ASN A 63 -8.29 16.62 3.07
C ASN A 63 -9.50 16.81 4.00
N GLY A 64 -9.32 16.68 5.31
CA GLY A 64 -10.41 16.80 6.29
C GLY A 64 -11.42 15.63 6.29
N ASN A 65 -11.21 14.57 5.50
CA ASN A 65 -11.94 13.30 5.60
C ASN A 65 -11.17 12.33 6.51
N VAL A 66 -10.91 12.76 7.73
CA VAL A 66 -10.20 11.98 8.74
C VAL A 66 -11.20 11.56 9.80
N GLN A 67 -11.36 10.25 9.99
CA GLN A 67 -12.12 9.67 11.08
C GLN A 67 -11.15 9.22 12.16
N ALA A 68 -11.57 9.28 13.41
CA ALA A 68 -10.74 8.84 14.54
C ALA A 68 -11.37 7.61 15.20
N TYR A 69 -10.64 6.51 15.19
CA TYR A 69 -10.96 5.33 15.96
C TYR A 69 -10.09 5.31 17.21
N ASN A 70 -10.75 5.30 18.36
CA ASN A 70 -10.08 5.17 19.66
C ASN A 70 -10.83 4.11 20.47
N GLN A 71 -10.23 2.94 20.63
CA GLN A 71 -10.83 1.83 21.35
C GLN A 71 -11.16 2.19 22.81
N ALA A 72 -10.27 2.93 23.47
CA ALA A 72 -10.49 3.32 24.87
C ALA A 72 -11.73 4.21 25.05
N THR A 73 -12.11 5.01 24.05
CA THR A 73 -13.31 5.84 24.10
C THR A 73 -14.56 5.03 23.75
N VAL A 74 -14.47 4.06 22.87
CA VAL A 74 -15.58 3.17 22.52
C VAL A 74 -15.89 2.20 23.66
N SER A 75 -14.85 1.73 24.35
CA SER A 75 -14.93 0.81 25.50
C SER A 75 -15.81 1.34 26.65
N GLY A 76 -15.97 2.65 26.79
CA GLY A 76 -16.85 3.24 27.81
C GLY A 76 -18.35 2.94 27.62
N THR A 77 -18.75 2.43 26.45
CA THR A 77 -20.14 2.15 26.08
C THR A 77 -20.38 0.72 25.58
N ALA A 78 -19.34 0.01 25.19
CA ALA A 78 -19.43 -1.35 24.65
C ALA A 78 -19.21 -2.40 25.73
N THR A 79 -19.96 -3.50 25.67
CA THR A 79 -19.91 -4.60 26.65
C THR A 79 -18.95 -5.71 26.20
N PHE A 80 -18.62 -5.76 24.91
CA PHE A 80 -17.75 -6.78 24.32
C PHE A 80 -16.71 -6.16 23.39
N VAL A 81 -15.51 -6.69 23.42
CA VAL A 81 -14.39 -6.25 22.57
C VAL A 81 -14.72 -6.36 21.08
N GLY A 82 -15.49 -7.36 20.68
CA GLY A 82 -15.96 -7.52 19.29
C GLY A 82 -16.85 -6.37 18.79
N ASP A 83 -17.63 -5.76 19.68
CA ASP A 83 -18.45 -4.59 19.33
C ASP A 83 -17.61 -3.33 19.21
N GLU A 84 -16.57 -3.20 20.05
CA GLU A 84 -15.59 -2.13 19.93
C GLU A 84 -14.86 -2.22 18.57
N HIS A 85 -14.48 -3.43 18.20
CA HIS A 85 -13.82 -3.69 16.91
C HIS A 85 -14.75 -3.44 15.71
N ALA A 86 -16.04 -3.70 15.85
CA ALA A 86 -17.02 -3.39 14.79
C ALA A 86 -17.12 -1.90 14.50
N ALA A 87 -16.82 -1.03 15.46
CA ALA A 87 -16.82 0.42 15.28
C ALA A 87 -15.81 0.88 14.22
N LEU A 88 -14.67 0.18 14.07
CA LEU A 88 -13.70 0.48 13.02
C LEU A 88 -14.29 0.31 11.62
N ALA A 89 -15.03 -0.77 11.38
CA ALA A 89 -15.72 -1.00 10.10
C ALA A 89 -16.73 0.09 9.78
N VAL A 90 -17.46 0.56 10.79
CA VAL A 90 -18.42 1.67 10.64
C VAL A 90 -17.72 2.97 10.25
N LEU A 91 -16.56 3.27 10.85
CA LEU A 91 -15.80 4.47 10.52
C LEU A 91 -15.17 4.41 9.12
N ILE A 92 -14.72 3.24 8.69
CA ILE A 92 -14.25 3.02 7.31
C ILE A 92 -15.38 3.28 6.32
N ASN A 93 -16.58 2.75 6.59
CA ASN A 93 -17.75 3.01 5.75
C ASN A 93 -18.14 4.49 5.73
N ARG A 94 -18.05 5.17 6.86
CA ARG A 94 -18.30 6.61 6.93
C ARG A 94 -17.33 7.38 6.05
N ALA A 95 -16.03 7.06 6.12
CA ALA A 95 -15.03 7.66 5.26
C ALA A 95 -15.33 7.41 3.76
N ALA A 96 -15.73 6.19 3.40
CA ALA A 96 -16.13 5.84 2.04
C ALA A 96 -17.35 6.64 1.55
N ASN A 97 -18.35 6.83 2.40
CA ASN A 97 -19.55 7.60 2.06
C ASN A 97 -19.27 9.10 1.93
N ILE A 98 -18.33 9.64 2.70
CA ILE A 98 -17.87 11.04 2.53
C ILE A 98 -17.20 11.21 1.17
N ILE A 99 -16.41 10.22 0.72
CA ILE A 99 -15.86 10.24 -0.64
C ILE A 99 -16.98 10.31 -1.68
N ALA A 100 -18.06 9.52 -1.52
CA ALA A 100 -19.20 9.57 -2.42
C ALA A 100 -19.89 10.95 -2.43
N GLN A 101 -20.02 11.59 -1.28
CA GLN A 101 -20.59 12.95 -1.18
C GLN A 101 -19.74 14.00 -1.89
N ARG A 102 -18.42 13.88 -1.78
CA ARG A 102 -17.47 14.84 -2.38
C ARG A 102 -17.32 14.63 -3.87
N THR A 103 -17.11 13.39 -4.30
CA THR A 103 -16.87 13.06 -5.72
C THR A 103 -18.17 13.00 -6.53
N ARG A 104 -19.29 12.61 -5.90
CA ARG A 104 -20.58 12.33 -6.56
C ARG A 104 -20.49 11.28 -7.67
N ARG A 105 -19.46 10.43 -7.60
CA ARG A 105 -19.19 9.36 -8.58
C ARG A 105 -19.32 7.96 -8.00
N GLY A 106 -18.97 7.79 -6.73
CA GLY A 106 -19.07 6.52 -6.04
C GLY A 106 -18.43 6.57 -4.66
N ALA A 107 -18.83 5.64 -3.81
CA ALA A 107 -18.22 5.45 -2.49
C ALA A 107 -16.84 4.80 -2.61
N GLY A 108 -16.02 4.92 -1.59
CA GLY A 108 -14.72 4.26 -1.52
C GLY A 108 -14.86 2.75 -1.78
N ASN A 109 -14.05 2.22 -2.67
CA ASN A 109 -14.11 0.82 -3.11
C ASN A 109 -12.85 0.02 -2.77
N TRP A 110 -11.85 0.65 -2.18
CA TRP A 110 -10.66 -0.02 -1.67
C TRP A 110 -10.18 0.62 -0.37
N ALA A 111 -9.52 -0.17 0.46
CA ALA A 111 -8.87 0.28 1.68
C ALA A 111 -7.53 -0.43 1.87
N VAL A 112 -6.55 0.31 2.39
CA VAL A 112 -5.25 -0.23 2.81
C VAL A 112 -5.16 -0.13 4.33
N VAL A 113 -4.92 -1.27 4.98
CA VAL A 113 -4.89 -1.40 6.43
C VAL A 113 -3.52 -1.87 6.92
N SER A 114 -3.17 -1.51 8.15
CA SER A 114 -2.03 -2.12 8.85
C SER A 114 -2.38 -3.54 9.33
N PRO A 115 -1.39 -4.38 9.65
CA PRO A 115 -1.66 -5.71 10.25
C PRO A 115 -2.47 -5.63 11.54
N GLN A 116 -2.26 -4.59 12.35
CA GLN A 116 -3.03 -4.33 13.56
C GLN A 116 -4.51 -4.04 13.25
N ALA A 117 -4.77 -3.14 12.30
CA ALA A 117 -6.13 -2.83 11.85
C ALA A 117 -6.84 -4.05 11.26
N LEU A 118 -6.10 -4.91 10.54
CA LEU A 118 -6.62 -6.15 10.02
C LEU A 118 -7.06 -7.10 11.14
N THR A 119 -6.27 -7.23 12.21
CA THR A 119 -6.63 -8.04 13.37
C THR A 119 -7.93 -7.55 14.02
N ILE A 120 -8.10 -6.23 14.15
CA ILE A 120 -9.33 -5.62 14.65
C ILE A 120 -10.52 -5.98 13.76
N LEU A 121 -10.39 -5.84 12.44
CA LEU A 121 -11.46 -6.17 11.52
C LEU A 121 -11.83 -7.66 11.52
N GLN A 122 -10.86 -8.55 11.68
CA GLN A 122 -11.08 -9.99 11.72
C GLN A 122 -11.76 -10.45 13.00
N SER A 123 -11.55 -9.76 14.11
CA SER A 123 -12.13 -10.06 15.42
C SER A 123 -13.48 -9.39 15.67
N ALA A 124 -13.94 -8.51 14.76
CA ALA A 124 -15.25 -7.88 14.86
C ALA A 124 -16.39 -8.92 14.82
N THR A 125 -17.39 -8.73 15.68
CA THR A 125 -18.54 -9.65 15.82
C THR A 125 -19.47 -9.65 14.62
N THR A 126 -19.39 -8.61 13.79
CA THR A 126 -20.22 -8.51 12.57
C THR A 126 -19.54 -9.19 11.39
N SER A 127 -20.29 -9.95 10.61
CA SER A 127 -19.84 -10.58 9.36
C SER A 127 -19.56 -9.57 8.23
N ALA A 128 -19.26 -8.32 8.58
CA ALA A 128 -18.98 -7.25 7.62
C ALA A 128 -17.69 -7.47 6.84
N PHE A 129 -16.73 -8.19 7.42
CA PHE A 129 -15.47 -8.54 6.77
C PHE A 129 -15.50 -10.00 6.28
N ALA A 130 -15.51 -10.18 4.97
CA ALA A 130 -15.38 -11.49 4.34
C ALA A 130 -13.93 -11.72 3.96
N ARG A 131 -13.32 -12.72 4.59
CA ARG A 131 -11.95 -13.13 4.34
C ARG A 131 -11.87 -13.93 3.06
N THR A 132 -10.86 -13.69 2.23
CA THR A 132 -10.54 -14.59 1.12
C THR A 132 -9.97 -15.89 1.68
N THR A 133 -10.55 -17.01 1.28
CA THR A 133 -10.21 -18.34 1.80
C THR A 133 -8.91 -18.89 1.22
N GLU A 134 -8.36 -18.28 0.20
CA GLU A 134 -7.19 -18.79 -0.51
C GLU A 134 -5.93 -18.07 -0.05
N GLY A 135 -5.23 -18.76 0.82
CA GLY A 135 -3.90 -18.38 1.30
C GLY A 135 -2.78 -18.69 0.31
N THR A 136 -2.96 -18.46 -0.97
CA THR A 136 -1.83 -18.45 -1.88
C THR A 136 -1.08 -17.14 -1.73
N PHE A 137 0.09 -17.24 -1.16
CA PHE A 137 1.05 -16.15 -1.07
C PHE A 137 1.61 -15.84 -2.48
N GLU A 138 0.78 -15.34 -3.35
CA GLU A 138 1.23 -14.75 -4.59
C GLU A 138 1.36 -13.26 -4.39
N ALA A 139 2.51 -12.80 -3.90
CA ALA A 139 2.75 -11.39 -4.05
C ALA A 139 4.22 -11.04 -3.98
N PRO A 140 4.79 -10.49 -5.01
CA PRO A 140 6.01 -9.72 -4.93
C PRO A 140 5.79 -8.35 -4.28
N THR A 141 4.56 -7.91 -4.05
CA THR A 141 4.23 -6.63 -3.42
C THR A 141 3.89 -6.82 -1.94
N ASN A 142 4.34 -5.88 -1.11
CA ASN A 142 4.12 -5.93 0.33
C ASN A 142 2.69 -5.54 0.76
N THR A 143 1.83 -5.34 -0.22
CA THR A 143 0.42 -5.05 -0.06
C THR A 143 -0.39 -6.21 -0.62
N LYS A 144 -1.08 -6.95 0.25
CA LYS A 144 -1.85 -8.15 -0.13
C LYS A 144 -3.34 -7.89 -0.04
N PHE A 145 -4.07 -8.40 -1.04
CA PHE A 145 -5.52 -8.49 -0.94
C PHE A 145 -5.91 -9.54 0.12
N VAL A 146 -6.67 -9.14 1.12
CA VAL A 146 -7.02 -10.00 2.26
C VAL A 146 -8.49 -10.35 2.29
N GLY A 147 -9.36 -9.48 1.80
CA GLY A 147 -10.78 -9.72 1.82
C GLY A 147 -11.61 -8.52 1.37
N THR A 148 -12.91 -8.63 1.56
CA THR A 148 -13.86 -7.55 1.25
C THR A 148 -14.58 -7.11 2.50
N LEU A 149 -14.77 -5.79 2.65
CA LEU A 149 -15.60 -5.20 3.69
C LEU A 149 -16.96 -4.86 3.08
N ASN A 150 -18.04 -5.30 3.73
CA ASN A 150 -19.43 -5.11 3.26
C ASN A 150 -19.70 -5.60 1.82
N GLY A 151 -18.95 -6.56 1.33
CA GLY A 151 -19.11 -7.14 0.00
C GLY A 151 -18.70 -6.26 -1.19
N ALA A 152 -18.32 -5.00 -0.95
CA ALA A 152 -18.04 -4.03 -2.02
C ALA A 152 -16.62 -3.44 -1.94
N MET A 153 -16.07 -3.24 -0.75
CA MET A 153 -14.76 -2.63 -0.55
C MET A 153 -13.68 -3.70 -0.47
N LYS A 154 -12.69 -3.61 -1.32
CA LYS A 154 -11.51 -4.48 -1.28
C LYS A 154 -10.54 -4.00 -0.21
N VAL A 155 -10.11 -4.90 0.66
CA VAL A 155 -9.16 -4.60 1.75
C VAL A 155 -7.81 -5.21 1.43
N TYR A 156 -6.79 -4.37 1.46
CA TYR A 156 -5.39 -4.73 1.26
C TYR A 156 -4.63 -4.50 2.56
N VAL A 157 -3.72 -5.41 2.91
CA VAL A 157 -2.84 -5.23 4.05
C VAL A 157 -1.46 -4.75 3.59
N ASN A 158 -0.96 -3.71 4.23
CA ASN A 158 0.41 -3.25 4.06
C ASN A 158 1.26 -3.79 5.21
N SER A 159 2.13 -4.75 4.92
CA SER A 159 3.00 -5.39 5.92
C SER A 159 4.10 -4.48 6.47
N TYR A 160 4.41 -3.39 5.79
CA TYR A 160 5.40 -2.39 6.24
C TYR A 160 4.79 -1.28 7.09
N ALA A 161 3.47 -1.22 7.20
CA ALA A 161 2.83 -0.22 8.03
C ALA A 161 3.13 -0.47 9.51
N ALA A 162 3.52 0.59 10.22
CA ALA A 162 3.70 0.52 11.66
C ALA A 162 2.36 0.34 12.37
N ASP A 163 2.41 -0.15 13.61
CA ASP A 163 1.25 -0.19 14.50
C ASP A 163 0.68 1.24 14.66
N ASN A 164 -0.63 1.33 14.79
CA ASN A 164 -1.38 2.58 14.82
C ASN A 164 -1.31 3.42 13.53
N SER A 165 -0.83 2.87 12.42
CA SER A 165 -0.95 3.52 11.13
C SER A 165 -2.42 3.72 10.75
N ALA A 166 -2.72 4.88 10.19
CA ALA A 166 -4.07 5.18 9.73
C ALA A 166 -4.49 4.25 8.58
N VAL A 167 -5.76 3.86 8.58
CA VAL A 167 -6.37 3.16 7.45
C VAL A 167 -6.58 4.16 6.33
N LEU A 168 -6.08 3.84 5.15
CA LEU A 168 -6.28 4.60 3.93
C LEU A 168 -7.49 4.04 3.18
N VAL A 169 -8.47 4.89 2.90
CA VAL A 169 -9.66 4.54 2.12
C VAL A 169 -9.67 5.35 0.84
N GLY A 170 -10.01 4.72 -0.27
CA GLY A 170 -10.03 5.42 -1.54
C GLY A 170 -11.06 4.90 -2.52
N TYR A 171 -11.26 5.67 -3.57
CA TYR A 171 -12.13 5.35 -4.68
C TYR A 171 -11.37 5.35 -5.99
N LYS A 172 -11.58 4.32 -6.80
CA LYS A 172 -11.11 4.22 -8.18
C LYS A 172 -12.29 3.86 -9.07
N GLY A 173 -12.62 4.74 -9.98
CA GLY A 173 -13.68 4.51 -10.95
C GLY A 173 -13.26 3.59 -12.10
N SER A 174 -14.21 3.27 -12.97
CA SER A 174 -13.99 2.45 -14.16
C SER A 174 -13.23 3.19 -15.26
N SER A 175 -13.30 4.51 -15.29
CA SER A 175 -12.55 5.34 -16.23
C SER A 175 -11.10 5.54 -15.76
N GLU A 176 -10.15 5.64 -16.68
CA GLU A 176 -8.76 5.93 -16.37
C GLU A 176 -8.59 7.31 -15.71
N SER A 177 -9.39 8.28 -16.09
CA SER A 177 -9.38 9.63 -15.52
C SER A 177 -9.99 9.73 -14.11
N ASP A 178 -10.66 8.68 -13.64
CA ASP A 178 -11.39 8.65 -12.38
C ASP A 178 -10.56 8.03 -11.28
N ALA A 179 -9.45 8.71 -10.93
CA ALA A 179 -8.49 8.27 -9.94
C ALA A 179 -7.90 9.47 -9.18
N ALA A 180 -7.41 9.21 -7.96
CA ALA A 180 -6.74 10.22 -7.13
C ALA A 180 -5.36 10.59 -7.67
N ALA A 181 -4.60 9.58 -8.10
CA ALA A 181 -3.23 9.74 -8.54
C ALA A 181 -2.95 8.88 -9.77
N PHE A 182 -1.88 9.24 -10.48
CA PHE A 182 -1.46 8.55 -11.69
C PHE A 182 0.01 8.15 -11.56
N TYR A 183 0.26 6.87 -11.78
CA TYR A 183 1.60 6.32 -11.93
C TYR A 183 1.93 6.26 -13.42
N CYS A 184 2.98 6.96 -13.82
CA CYS A 184 3.38 7.10 -15.21
C CYS A 184 4.76 6.47 -15.43
N PRO A 185 4.84 5.18 -15.80
CA PRO A 185 6.11 4.55 -16.11
C PRO A 185 6.68 5.12 -17.39
N TYR A 186 7.93 5.58 -17.35
CA TYR A 186 8.65 6.07 -18.51
C TYR A 186 9.62 5.03 -19.05
N ILE A 187 10.42 4.44 -18.16
CA ILE A 187 11.30 3.31 -18.46
C ILE A 187 10.90 2.15 -17.55
N PRO A 188 10.59 0.98 -18.10
CA PRO A 188 10.29 -0.20 -17.30
C PRO A 188 11.51 -0.61 -16.49
N LEU A 189 11.33 -1.54 -15.56
CA LEU A 189 12.42 -2.08 -14.78
C LEU A 189 13.41 -2.80 -15.70
N MET A 190 14.65 -2.30 -15.72
CA MET A 190 15.73 -2.83 -16.53
C MET A 190 16.88 -3.28 -15.62
N SER A 191 17.50 -4.40 -15.97
CA SER A 191 18.72 -4.92 -15.36
C SER A 191 19.92 -4.58 -16.23
N SER A 192 21.06 -4.25 -15.60
CA SER A 192 22.33 -4.09 -16.31
C SER A 192 22.94 -5.42 -16.78
N GLY A 193 22.39 -6.55 -16.31
CA GLY A 193 23.11 -7.82 -16.32
C GLY A 193 24.27 -7.81 -15.29
N VAL A 194 24.93 -8.93 -15.15
CA VAL A 194 26.08 -9.05 -14.24
C VAL A 194 27.30 -8.44 -14.91
N VAL A 195 27.90 -7.46 -14.25
CA VAL A 195 29.11 -6.77 -14.67
C VAL A 195 30.18 -6.92 -13.58
N LEU A 196 31.39 -7.23 -13.97
CA LEU A 196 32.52 -7.28 -13.03
C LEU A 196 33.01 -5.87 -12.73
N ASP A 197 33.13 -5.55 -11.45
CA ASP A 197 33.77 -4.32 -11.02
C ASP A 197 35.29 -4.44 -11.20
N PRO A 198 35.89 -3.60 -12.05
CA PRO A 198 37.32 -3.70 -12.33
C PRO A 198 38.23 -3.37 -11.12
N SER A 199 37.70 -2.73 -10.09
CA SER A 199 38.44 -2.35 -8.89
C SER A 199 38.50 -3.45 -7.84
N THR A 200 37.42 -4.21 -7.67
CA THR A 200 37.29 -5.25 -6.63
C THR A 200 37.21 -6.64 -7.20
N PHE A 201 37.02 -6.78 -8.52
CA PHE A 201 36.79 -8.04 -9.22
C PHE A 201 35.57 -8.81 -8.72
N GLU A 202 34.58 -8.09 -8.18
CA GLU A 202 33.32 -8.64 -7.71
C GLU A 202 32.23 -8.48 -8.77
N PRO A 203 31.33 -9.48 -8.94
CA PRO A 203 30.16 -9.32 -9.79
C PRO A 203 29.16 -8.34 -9.15
N VAL A 204 28.66 -7.40 -9.97
CA VAL A 204 27.68 -6.39 -9.60
C VAL A 204 26.52 -6.44 -10.57
N VAL A 205 25.31 -6.42 -10.06
CA VAL A 205 24.07 -6.24 -10.84
C VAL A 205 23.36 -4.98 -10.38
N SER A 206 22.83 -4.23 -11.33
CA SER A 206 22.07 -3.02 -11.05
C SER A 206 20.72 -3.06 -11.75
N PHE A 207 19.68 -2.65 -11.02
CA PHE A 207 18.36 -2.41 -11.57
C PHE A 207 18.07 -0.92 -11.63
N MET A 208 17.40 -0.50 -12.68
CA MET A 208 16.98 0.87 -12.89
C MET A 208 15.56 0.91 -13.39
N THR A 209 14.77 1.83 -12.86
CA THR A 209 13.47 2.22 -13.41
C THR A 209 13.34 3.73 -13.39
N ARG A 210 12.52 4.26 -14.29
CA ARG A 210 12.20 5.67 -14.33
C ARG A 210 10.70 5.86 -14.47
N TYR A 211 10.11 6.57 -13.53
CA TYR A 211 8.67 6.79 -13.46
C TYR A 211 8.35 8.18 -12.92
N GLY A 212 7.15 8.64 -13.23
CA GLY A 212 6.56 9.82 -12.64
C GLY A 212 5.33 9.48 -11.83
N TYR A 213 5.10 10.22 -10.75
CA TYR A 213 3.90 10.17 -9.93
C TYR A 213 3.27 11.55 -9.93
N VAL A 214 1.98 11.64 -10.16
CA VAL A 214 1.25 12.89 -10.16
C VAL A 214 -0.11 12.74 -9.48
N GLU A 215 -0.47 13.74 -8.68
CA GLU A 215 -1.78 13.91 -8.08
C GLU A 215 -2.49 15.06 -8.75
N LEU A 216 -3.72 14.85 -9.19
CA LEU A 216 -4.51 15.93 -9.79
C LEU A 216 -5.07 16.84 -8.69
N SER A 217 -4.46 17.99 -8.51
CA SER A 217 -4.95 19.02 -7.60
C SER A 217 -5.48 20.23 -8.38
N ASN A 218 -6.66 20.68 -8.00
CA ASN A 218 -7.27 21.91 -8.51
C ASN A 218 -7.38 22.92 -7.35
N THR A 219 -6.80 24.07 -7.50
CA THR A 219 -6.86 25.15 -6.50
C THR A 219 -8.21 25.87 -6.43
N ALA A 220 -9.04 25.74 -7.47
CA ALA A 220 -10.42 26.17 -7.42
C ALA A 220 -11.27 25.08 -6.74
N SER A 221 -12.12 25.44 -5.81
CA SER A 221 -12.98 24.57 -4.98
C SER A 221 -13.95 23.67 -5.77
N SER A 222 -13.47 23.04 -6.82
CA SER A 222 -14.26 22.15 -7.67
C SER A 222 -14.16 20.70 -7.18
N LEU A 223 -15.26 20.00 -7.33
CA LEU A 223 -15.34 18.57 -7.15
C LEU A 223 -14.36 17.84 -8.07
N GLY A 224 -13.55 16.95 -7.53
CA GLY A 224 -12.63 16.13 -8.34
C GLY A 224 -11.15 16.40 -8.10
N ASN A 225 -10.78 17.02 -6.99
CA ASN A 225 -9.41 17.01 -6.52
C ASN A 225 -8.98 15.60 -6.11
N ALA A 226 -7.71 15.28 -6.27
CA ALA A 226 -7.14 14.02 -5.83
C ALA A 226 -7.49 13.70 -4.37
N ALA A 227 -7.45 14.70 -3.50
CA ALA A 227 -7.80 14.56 -2.10
C ALA A 227 -9.27 14.13 -1.86
N ASP A 228 -10.20 14.50 -2.72
CA ASP A 228 -11.62 14.14 -2.58
C ASP A 228 -11.90 12.66 -2.81
N TYR A 229 -11.00 11.97 -3.49
CA TYR A 229 -11.07 10.52 -3.73
C TYR A 229 -10.53 9.68 -2.57
N LEU A 230 -10.01 10.33 -1.53
CA LEU A 230 -9.34 9.67 -0.42
C LEU A 230 -9.97 10.03 0.92
N GLY A 231 -9.80 9.13 1.88
CA GLY A 231 -10.13 9.34 3.27
C GLY A 231 -9.18 8.55 4.16
N SER A 232 -9.07 8.93 5.41
CA SER A 232 -8.26 8.22 6.38
C SER A 232 -9.02 7.95 7.67
N VAL A 233 -8.66 6.84 8.34
CA VAL A 233 -9.15 6.51 9.68
C VAL A 233 -7.93 6.36 10.57
N SER A 234 -7.71 7.30 11.48
CA SER A 234 -6.64 7.19 12.47
C SER A 234 -7.00 6.16 13.55
N ILE A 235 -6.03 5.39 13.99
CA ILE A 235 -6.20 4.35 15.01
C ILE A 235 -5.38 4.72 16.23
N THR A 236 -6.02 4.76 17.39
CA THR A 236 -5.38 5.05 18.68
C THR A 236 -5.98 4.22 19.80
N GLY A 237 -5.22 4.04 20.88
CA GLY A 237 -5.72 3.41 22.11
C GLY A 237 -6.12 1.95 21.94
N VAL A 238 -5.47 1.21 21.04
CA VAL A 238 -5.75 -0.21 20.81
C VAL A 238 -5.12 -1.06 21.90
N SER A 239 -5.90 -1.97 22.47
CA SER A 239 -5.47 -3.00 23.40
C SER A 239 -6.08 -4.33 23.01
N PHE A 240 -5.25 -5.38 22.97
CA PHE A 240 -5.66 -6.75 22.67
C PHE A 240 -5.74 -7.64 23.92
N GLN A 241 -5.92 -7.02 25.09
CA GLN A 241 -6.05 -7.74 26.36
C GLN A 241 -7.47 -8.22 26.59
#